data_ef43fb572507b789653595cb7348d9ea
#
_entry.id   ef43fb572507b789653595cb7348d9ea
#
_cell.length_a   1.000
_cell.length_b   1.000
_cell.length_c   1.000
_cell.angle_alpha   90.00
_cell.angle_beta   90.00
_cell.angle_gamma   90.00
#
_symmetry.space_group_name_H-M   'P 1'
#
loop_
_entity.id
_entity.type
_entity.pdbx_description
1 polymer ?
#
loop_
_entity_poly.entity_id
_entity_poly.type
_entity_poly.pdbx_seq_one_letter_code
_entity_poly.pdbx_strand_id
1 'polypeptide(L)'
;IAGQAVKPRRVVLGLPKQQFKNRNEDLPQSLIDCVSRGEVEIKWCNDDLRSHKKYFYTMQEYPNDIVITVDDDLIYPNTMISSLYQSYIAFPDCISGMRVHVVGLDKKKKKILDYAKWIKQFDRDILIPSKQLFATTGAGCLFPPGILDERAFNKQKLLELCPLADDIWVNLMALANGVGTVCAVRNFYLHYCAPQEDSLFWVNVNQHKNEEQYEAVRAWLERDLGTGYFYDAVSEQNDAFDLNDPLALIDYAEFLRLSKMSSDKKLNRAYAEKSELNAKLQKTYEEKAQRGKEINKLKAENLALSKKTAQFERKMRKIEKTFFSRVYRFLKRVFTR
;
A
#
# COMPACT_ATOMS: atom_id res chain seq x y z
N ILE A 1 9.27 -0.20 -3.82
CA ILE A 1 9.43 -0.78 -5.17
C ILE A 1 10.92 -0.93 -5.52
N ALA A 2 11.78 0.01 -5.13
CA ALA A 2 13.23 -0.09 -5.41
C ALA A 2 13.90 -1.40 -4.93
N GLY A 3 13.39 -2.04 -3.87
CA GLY A 3 13.88 -3.31 -3.32
C GLY A 3 13.39 -4.57 -4.05
N GLN A 4 12.60 -4.48 -5.11
CA GLN A 4 12.08 -5.65 -5.81
C GLN A 4 13.19 -6.48 -6.48
N ALA A 5 13.08 -7.83 -6.45
CA ALA A 5 14.03 -8.73 -7.09
C ALA A 5 14.00 -8.59 -8.62
N VAL A 6 12.80 -8.45 -9.20
CA VAL A 6 12.60 -8.09 -10.61
C VAL A 6 12.29 -6.60 -10.66
N LYS A 7 13.08 -5.85 -11.42
CA LYS A 7 12.90 -4.40 -11.53
C LYS A 7 11.87 -4.05 -12.59
N PRO A 8 10.96 -3.11 -12.32
CA PRO A 8 10.12 -2.56 -13.38
C PRO A 8 10.96 -1.68 -14.30
N ARG A 9 10.53 -1.52 -15.55
CA ARG A 9 11.14 -0.58 -16.50
C ARG A 9 10.99 0.86 -16.05
N ARG A 10 9.85 1.18 -15.41
CA ARG A 10 9.50 2.51 -14.89
C ARG A 10 8.71 2.38 -13.59
N VAL A 11 8.82 3.38 -12.74
CA VAL A 11 7.91 3.60 -11.61
C VAL A 11 7.30 4.98 -11.82
N VAL A 12 6.00 5.04 -12.08
CA VAL A 12 5.29 6.29 -12.40
C VAL A 12 4.41 6.68 -11.21
N LEU A 13 4.61 7.89 -10.70
CA LEU A 13 3.79 8.49 -9.64
C LEU A 13 2.90 9.59 -10.22
N GLY A 14 1.58 9.34 -10.27
CA GLY A 14 0.59 10.32 -10.74
C GLY A 14 0.22 11.33 -9.66
N LEU A 15 0.57 12.60 -9.84
CA LEU A 15 0.24 13.68 -8.90
C LEU A 15 -0.66 14.73 -9.55
N PRO A 16 -1.77 15.15 -8.87
CA PRO A 16 -2.67 16.17 -9.42
C PRO A 16 -2.09 17.57 -9.23
N LYS A 17 -2.08 18.34 -10.30
CA LYS A 17 -1.56 19.72 -10.30
C LYS A 17 -2.28 20.65 -9.32
N GLN A 18 -3.52 20.35 -8.99
CA GLN A 18 -4.33 21.15 -8.06
C GLN A 18 -3.87 21.03 -6.61
N GLN A 19 -3.36 19.86 -6.22
CA GLN A 19 -2.85 19.62 -4.86
C GLN A 19 -1.42 20.14 -4.68
N PHE A 20 -0.62 20.16 -5.74
CA PHE A 20 0.79 20.55 -5.73
C PHE A 20 1.00 21.77 -6.64
N LYS A 21 0.65 22.96 -6.14
CA LYS A 21 0.65 24.21 -6.94
C LYS A 21 2.05 24.62 -7.41
N ASN A 22 3.06 24.43 -6.56
CA ASN A 22 4.46 24.74 -6.86
C ASN A 22 5.23 23.52 -7.41
N ARG A 23 4.54 22.43 -7.77
CA ARG A 23 5.13 21.21 -8.36
C ARG A 23 6.18 20.59 -7.45
N ASN A 24 7.42 20.51 -7.95
CA ASN A 24 8.52 19.84 -7.24
C ASN A 24 8.87 20.53 -5.91
N GLU A 25 8.56 21.82 -5.75
CA GLU A 25 8.81 22.55 -4.49
C GLU A 25 7.86 22.12 -3.36
N ASP A 26 6.69 21.59 -3.70
CA ASP A 26 5.72 21.06 -2.73
C ASP A 26 6.03 19.61 -2.32
N LEU A 27 7.06 18.96 -2.92
CA LEU A 27 7.38 17.57 -2.68
C LEU A 27 8.46 17.41 -1.59
N PRO A 28 8.41 16.35 -0.80
CA PRO A 28 9.46 16.07 0.16
C PRO A 28 10.79 15.78 -0.53
N GLN A 29 11.90 16.23 0.08
CA GLN A 29 13.24 16.10 -0.50
C GLN A 29 13.59 14.63 -0.83
N SER A 30 13.16 13.69 -0.01
CA SER A 30 13.38 12.25 -0.25
C SER A 30 12.77 11.75 -1.56
N LEU A 31 11.61 12.29 -1.97
CA LEU A 31 10.99 11.97 -3.26
C LEU A 31 11.74 12.64 -4.41
N ILE A 32 12.16 13.90 -4.25
CA ILE A 32 12.98 14.61 -5.24
C ILE A 32 14.30 13.87 -5.48
N ASP A 33 14.92 13.35 -4.42
CA ASP A 33 16.14 12.55 -4.53
C ASP A 33 15.91 11.25 -5.32
N CYS A 34 14.77 10.55 -5.09
CA CYS A 34 14.39 9.37 -5.89
C CYS A 34 14.19 9.71 -7.37
N VAL A 35 13.52 10.83 -7.66
CA VAL A 35 13.33 11.33 -9.04
C VAL A 35 14.69 11.65 -9.69
N SER A 36 15.57 12.33 -8.95
CA SER A 36 16.92 12.71 -9.46
C SER A 36 17.79 11.49 -9.78
N ARG A 37 17.60 10.38 -9.06
CA ARG A 37 18.27 9.10 -9.34
C ARG A 37 17.57 8.27 -10.43
N GLY A 38 16.47 8.75 -11.00
CA GLY A 38 15.68 8.02 -12.01
C GLY A 38 14.92 6.80 -11.46
N GLU A 39 14.71 6.73 -10.16
CA GLU A 39 13.98 5.63 -9.50
C GLU A 39 12.47 5.79 -9.62
N VAL A 40 11.97 7.03 -9.77
CA VAL A 40 10.55 7.38 -9.91
C VAL A 40 10.39 8.48 -10.94
N GLU A 41 9.41 8.35 -11.81
CA GLU A 41 8.96 9.37 -12.75
C GLU A 41 7.68 10.03 -12.21
N ILE A 42 7.64 11.37 -12.12
CA ILE A 42 6.42 12.07 -11.71
C ILE A 42 5.60 12.44 -12.95
N LYS A 43 4.37 11.95 -12.97
CA LYS A 43 3.38 12.35 -13.96
C LYS A 43 2.43 13.38 -13.37
N TRP A 44 2.55 14.63 -13.84
CA TRP A 44 1.69 15.73 -13.43
C TRP A 44 0.34 15.67 -14.15
N CYS A 45 -0.72 15.28 -13.40
CA CYS A 45 -2.08 15.18 -13.93
C CYS A 45 -2.82 16.51 -13.85
N ASN A 46 -3.59 16.86 -14.89
CA ASN A 46 -4.38 18.10 -14.91
C ASN A 46 -5.60 18.02 -13.99
N ASP A 47 -6.07 16.83 -13.70
CA ASP A 47 -7.26 16.51 -12.91
C ASP A 47 -6.90 15.56 -11.76
N ASP A 48 -7.70 15.60 -10.71
CA ASP A 48 -7.59 14.66 -9.62
C ASP A 48 -8.57 13.49 -9.79
N LEU A 49 -8.10 12.41 -10.39
CA LEU A 49 -8.84 11.15 -10.49
C LEU A 49 -8.68 10.27 -9.25
N ARG A 50 -8.23 10.82 -8.13
CA ARG A 50 -8.02 10.12 -6.86
C ARG A 50 -7.20 8.83 -7.05
N SER A 51 -7.67 7.67 -6.55
CA SER A 51 -6.97 6.38 -6.69
C SER A 51 -6.82 5.90 -8.13
N HIS A 52 -7.70 6.32 -9.04
CA HIS A 52 -7.63 5.95 -10.46
C HIS A 52 -6.38 6.47 -11.18
N LYS A 53 -5.69 7.49 -10.65
CA LYS A 53 -4.44 8.01 -11.22
C LYS A 53 -3.36 6.94 -11.38
N LYS A 54 -3.38 5.89 -10.54
CA LYS A 54 -2.36 4.83 -10.55
C LYS A 54 -2.34 4.00 -11.84
N TYR A 55 -3.45 3.97 -12.61
CA TYR A 55 -3.50 3.23 -13.88
C TYR A 55 -3.95 4.08 -15.07
N PHE A 56 -4.90 5.01 -14.88
CA PHE A 56 -5.65 5.67 -15.93
C PHE A 56 -4.78 6.33 -17.02
N TYR A 57 -3.83 7.15 -16.59
CA TYR A 57 -2.95 7.84 -17.53
C TYR A 57 -1.82 6.94 -18.05
N THR A 58 -1.30 6.06 -17.19
CA THR A 58 -0.18 5.19 -17.52
C THR A 58 -0.57 4.16 -18.59
N MET A 59 -1.74 3.53 -18.47
CA MET A 59 -2.22 2.58 -19.47
C MET A 59 -2.50 3.22 -20.83
N GLN A 60 -2.95 4.49 -20.87
CA GLN A 60 -3.17 5.20 -22.12
C GLN A 60 -1.86 5.67 -22.77
N GLU A 61 -0.85 6.01 -21.97
CA GLU A 61 0.46 6.42 -22.48
C GLU A 61 1.31 5.25 -22.96
N TYR A 62 1.15 4.09 -22.28
CA TYR A 62 1.88 2.87 -22.58
C TYR A 62 0.90 1.71 -22.89
N PRO A 63 0.12 1.78 -23.99
CA PRO A 63 -0.98 0.85 -24.25
C PRO A 63 -0.53 -0.59 -24.53
N ASN A 64 0.76 -0.79 -24.83
CA ASN A 64 1.36 -2.10 -25.10
C ASN A 64 2.23 -2.62 -23.97
N ASP A 65 2.33 -1.90 -22.85
CA ASP A 65 3.13 -2.30 -21.70
C ASP A 65 2.26 -3.01 -20.65
N ILE A 66 2.88 -3.92 -19.90
CA ILE A 66 2.29 -4.47 -18.67
C ILE A 66 2.31 -3.37 -17.61
N VAL A 67 1.17 -3.13 -16.97
CA VAL A 67 1.05 -2.16 -15.89
C VAL A 67 0.82 -2.88 -14.56
N ILE A 68 1.63 -2.55 -13.55
CA ILE A 68 1.44 -3.03 -12.18
C ILE A 68 1.03 -1.83 -11.31
N THR A 69 -0.12 -1.94 -10.65
CA THR A 69 -0.61 -0.93 -9.72
C THR A 69 -0.19 -1.26 -8.30
N VAL A 70 0.18 -0.22 -7.55
CA VAL A 70 0.58 -0.26 -6.14
C VAL A 70 0.09 1.00 -5.43
N ASP A 71 -0.08 0.94 -4.11
CA ASP A 71 -0.35 2.09 -3.26
C ASP A 71 0.93 2.59 -2.57
N ASP A 72 0.94 3.82 -2.10
CA ASP A 72 2.09 4.49 -1.50
C ASP A 72 2.19 4.30 0.02
N ASP A 73 1.14 3.75 0.64
CA ASP A 73 1.03 3.48 2.07
C ASP A 73 1.31 2.01 2.46
N LEU A 74 1.81 1.20 1.52
CA LEU A 74 2.04 -0.24 1.70
C LEU A 74 3.51 -0.63 1.53
N ILE A 75 3.96 -1.59 2.35
CA ILE A 75 5.25 -2.26 2.18
C ILE A 75 5.02 -3.58 1.46
N TYR A 76 5.61 -3.72 0.28
CA TYR A 76 5.50 -4.91 -0.54
C TYR A 76 6.69 -5.84 -0.35
N PRO A 77 6.47 -7.18 -0.36
CA PRO A 77 7.57 -8.13 -0.37
C PRO A 77 8.44 -7.92 -1.62
N ASN A 78 9.74 -8.16 -1.51
CA ASN A 78 10.68 -7.98 -2.61
C ASN A 78 10.42 -8.94 -3.80
N THR A 79 9.57 -9.92 -3.63
CA THR A 79 9.13 -10.89 -4.66
C THR A 79 7.82 -10.51 -5.35
N MET A 80 7.17 -9.39 -5.00
CA MET A 80 5.85 -9.04 -5.53
C MET A 80 5.85 -9.01 -7.06
N ILE A 81 6.75 -8.24 -7.69
CA ILE A 81 6.79 -8.11 -9.15
C ILE A 81 7.09 -9.46 -9.80
N SER A 82 8.04 -10.24 -9.25
CA SER A 82 8.35 -11.57 -9.81
C SER A 82 7.18 -12.54 -9.70
N SER A 83 6.42 -12.52 -8.61
CA SER A 83 5.23 -13.37 -8.45
C SER A 83 4.13 -12.99 -9.42
N LEU A 84 3.84 -11.69 -9.56
CA LEU A 84 2.86 -11.19 -10.53
C LEU A 84 3.27 -11.52 -11.97
N TYR A 85 4.55 -11.37 -12.30
CA TYR A 85 5.06 -11.66 -13.65
C TYR A 85 5.03 -13.16 -13.96
N GLN A 86 5.35 -14.04 -13.00
CA GLN A 86 5.21 -15.49 -13.15
C GLN A 86 3.75 -15.90 -13.37
N SER A 87 2.84 -15.28 -12.63
CA SER A 87 1.39 -15.48 -12.83
C SER A 87 0.93 -15.05 -14.23
N TYR A 88 1.42 -13.90 -14.70
CA TYR A 88 1.15 -13.41 -16.05
C TYR A 88 1.68 -14.37 -17.14
N ILE A 89 2.89 -14.92 -16.99
CA ILE A 89 3.43 -15.89 -17.94
C ILE A 89 2.53 -17.14 -18.02
N ALA A 90 2.00 -17.59 -16.88
CA ALA A 90 1.09 -18.75 -16.83
C ALA A 90 -0.31 -18.42 -17.38
N PHE A 91 -0.79 -17.20 -17.18
CA PHE A 91 -2.15 -16.75 -17.52
C PHE A 91 -2.12 -15.34 -18.15
N PRO A 92 -1.66 -15.20 -19.40
CA PRO A 92 -1.41 -13.91 -20.03
C PRO A 92 -2.68 -13.09 -20.31
N ASP A 93 -3.84 -13.74 -20.38
CA ASP A 93 -5.13 -13.13 -20.70
C ASP A 93 -5.94 -12.81 -19.42
N CYS A 94 -5.29 -12.77 -18.25
CA CYS A 94 -5.94 -12.54 -16.98
C CYS A 94 -5.30 -11.41 -16.19
N ILE A 95 -6.08 -10.77 -15.33
CA ILE A 95 -5.53 -9.90 -14.28
C ILE A 95 -4.86 -10.78 -13.22
N SER A 96 -3.63 -10.46 -12.83
CA SER A 96 -2.94 -11.13 -11.71
C SER A 96 -2.91 -10.23 -10.49
N GLY A 97 -3.52 -10.67 -9.37
CA GLY A 97 -3.57 -9.92 -8.11
C GLY A 97 -2.79 -10.60 -6.98
N MET A 98 -2.06 -9.83 -6.19
CA MET A 98 -1.44 -10.33 -4.95
C MET A 98 -2.50 -10.62 -3.88
N ARG A 99 -3.59 -9.86 -3.88
CA ARG A 99 -4.74 -10.02 -3.00
C ARG A 99 -6.02 -9.99 -3.84
N VAL A 100 -6.86 -11.00 -3.62
CA VAL A 100 -8.15 -11.10 -4.29
C VAL A 100 -9.29 -11.30 -3.29
N HIS A 101 -10.51 -10.95 -3.70
CA HIS A 101 -11.75 -11.28 -3.04
C HIS A 101 -12.52 -12.28 -3.90
N VAL A 102 -13.45 -13.03 -3.30
CA VAL A 102 -14.38 -13.87 -4.07
C VAL A 102 -15.74 -13.19 -4.06
N VAL A 103 -16.26 -12.90 -5.24
CA VAL A 103 -17.59 -12.31 -5.43
C VAL A 103 -18.65 -13.26 -4.88
N GLY A 104 -19.46 -12.79 -3.95
CA GLY A 104 -20.54 -13.57 -3.35
C GLY A 104 -21.73 -13.71 -4.31
N LEU A 105 -22.32 -14.91 -4.38
CA LEU A 105 -23.47 -15.20 -5.25
C LEU A 105 -24.65 -15.78 -4.46
N ASP A 106 -25.84 -15.27 -4.75
CA ASP A 106 -27.11 -15.94 -4.43
C ASP A 106 -27.58 -16.72 -5.66
N LYS A 107 -27.19 -18.00 -5.75
CA LYS A 107 -27.54 -18.86 -6.89
C LYS A 107 -29.05 -19.07 -7.03
N LYS A 108 -29.82 -19.02 -5.91
CA LYS A 108 -31.27 -19.20 -5.96
C LYS A 108 -31.99 -18.01 -6.61
N LYS A 109 -31.52 -16.80 -6.28
CA LYS A 109 -32.07 -15.56 -6.82
C LYS A 109 -31.37 -15.06 -8.07
N LYS A 110 -30.35 -15.78 -8.54
CA LYS A 110 -29.48 -15.39 -9.67
C LYS A 110 -28.97 -13.95 -9.56
N LYS A 111 -28.35 -13.63 -8.43
CA LYS A 111 -27.81 -12.27 -8.19
C LYS A 111 -26.46 -12.29 -7.50
N ILE A 112 -25.67 -11.26 -7.73
CA ILE A 112 -24.47 -10.95 -6.97
C ILE A 112 -24.87 -10.42 -5.60
N LEU A 113 -24.22 -10.89 -4.54
CA LEU A 113 -24.44 -10.41 -3.17
C LEU A 113 -23.77 -9.05 -2.97
N ASP A 114 -24.27 -8.32 -1.96
CA ASP A 114 -23.69 -7.06 -1.52
C ASP A 114 -22.17 -7.21 -1.25
N TYR A 115 -21.37 -6.22 -1.59
CA TYR A 115 -19.90 -6.25 -1.47
C TYR A 115 -19.42 -6.65 -0.06
N ALA A 116 -20.15 -6.25 0.99
CA ALA A 116 -19.87 -6.63 2.37
C ALA A 116 -19.95 -8.14 2.64
N LYS A 117 -20.69 -8.88 1.82
CA LYS A 117 -20.92 -10.33 1.95
C LYS A 117 -19.94 -11.17 1.13
N TRP A 118 -19.02 -10.55 0.40
CA TRP A 118 -17.98 -11.25 -0.35
C TRP A 118 -16.92 -11.83 0.58
N ILE A 119 -16.25 -12.90 0.15
CA ILE A 119 -15.11 -13.44 0.88
C ILE A 119 -13.93 -12.50 0.63
N LYS A 120 -13.50 -11.83 1.67
CA LYS A 120 -12.37 -10.88 1.61
C LYS A 120 -11.04 -11.59 1.81
N GLN A 121 -9.99 -11.09 1.14
CA GLN A 121 -8.62 -11.58 1.27
C GLN A 121 -8.56 -13.11 1.13
N PHE A 122 -9.08 -13.59 0.00
CA PHE A 122 -9.10 -15.02 -0.29
C PHE A 122 -7.68 -15.53 -0.43
N ASP A 123 -7.26 -16.40 0.48
CA ASP A 123 -5.91 -16.92 0.61
C ASP A 123 -5.80 -18.41 0.34
N ARG A 124 -6.90 -19.02 -0.09
CA ARG A 124 -6.95 -20.45 -0.40
C ARG A 124 -6.33 -20.75 -1.76
N ASP A 125 -5.91 -21.97 -1.90
CA ASP A 125 -5.03 -22.57 -2.90
C ASP A 125 -5.45 -22.49 -4.38
N ILE A 126 -6.33 -21.58 -4.79
CA ILE A 126 -6.77 -21.49 -6.20
C ILE A 126 -5.86 -20.51 -6.94
N LEU A 127 -4.82 -21.03 -7.58
CA LEU A 127 -4.01 -20.32 -8.59
C LEU A 127 -4.58 -20.50 -9.99
N ILE A 128 -5.90 -20.54 -10.12
CA ILE A 128 -6.64 -20.75 -11.38
C ILE A 128 -7.41 -19.47 -11.67
N PRO A 129 -7.38 -18.96 -12.91
CA PRO A 129 -8.18 -17.82 -13.31
C PRO A 129 -9.67 -18.06 -13.08
N SER A 130 -10.35 -17.05 -12.57
CA SER A 130 -11.81 -17.08 -12.42
C SER A 130 -12.41 -15.69 -12.55
N LYS A 131 -13.55 -15.60 -13.22
CA LYS A 131 -14.35 -14.37 -13.26
C LYS A 131 -15.04 -14.06 -11.94
N GLN A 132 -15.06 -15.00 -10.99
CA GLN A 132 -15.55 -14.79 -9.62
C GLN A 132 -14.50 -14.15 -8.70
N LEU A 133 -13.23 -14.09 -9.12
CA LEU A 133 -12.17 -13.43 -8.39
C LEU A 133 -12.15 -11.93 -8.71
N PHE A 134 -11.89 -11.14 -7.68
CA PHE A 134 -11.86 -9.68 -7.72
C PHE A 134 -10.51 -9.20 -7.15
N ALA A 135 -9.64 -8.66 -7.98
CA ALA A 135 -8.33 -8.17 -7.57
C ALA A 135 -8.43 -6.81 -6.86
N THR A 136 -7.63 -6.62 -5.81
CA THR A 136 -7.50 -5.32 -5.16
C THR A 136 -6.25 -4.60 -5.68
N THR A 137 -6.44 -3.49 -6.36
CA THR A 137 -5.42 -2.77 -7.13
C THR A 137 -4.24 -2.29 -6.28
N GLY A 138 -4.53 -1.85 -5.05
CA GLY A 138 -3.51 -1.34 -4.14
C GLY A 138 -2.59 -2.41 -3.56
N ALA A 139 -3.04 -3.67 -3.49
CA ALA A 139 -2.23 -4.74 -2.92
C ALA A 139 -1.10 -5.24 -3.84
N GLY A 140 -1.00 -4.72 -5.04
CA GLY A 140 -0.18 -5.21 -6.15
C GLY A 140 -1.03 -5.98 -7.15
N CYS A 141 -1.26 -5.37 -8.31
CA CYS A 141 -2.11 -5.93 -9.35
C CYS A 141 -1.48 -5.69 -10.71
N LEU A 142 -1.33 -6.76 -11.50
CA LEU A 142 -0.76 -6.72 -12.84
C LEU A 142 -1.86 -6.80 -13.89
N PHE A 143 -1.81 -5.87 -14.81
CA PHE A 143 -2.71 -5.73 -15.94
C PHE A 143 -1.93 -5.95 -17.24
N PRO A 144 -2.25 -6.98 -18.02
CA PRO A 144 -1.75 -7.13 -19.39
C PRO A 144 -2.21 -5.99 -20.29
N PRO A 145 -1.53 -5.73 -21.41
CA PRO A 145 -1.98 -4.76 -22.42
C PRO A 145 -3.38 -5.07 -22.94
N GLY A 146 -4.24 -4.05 -23.07
CA GLY A 146 -5.57 -4.19 -23.66
C GLY A 146 -6.57 -5.02 -22.85
N ILE A 147 -6.25 -5.33 -21.59
CA ILE A 147 -7.06 -6.24 -20.74
C ILE A 147 -8.40 -5.62 -20.29
N LEU A 148 -8.51 -4.31 -20.25
CA LEU A 148 -9.72 -3.59 -19.84
C LEU A 148 -10.57 -3.23 -21.06
N ASP A 149 -11.89 -3.26 -20.90
CA ASP A 149 -12.84 -2.67 -21.86
C ASP A 149 -12.50 -1.18 -22.11
N GLU A 150 -12.67 -0.69 -23.33
CA GLU A 150 -12.33 0.69 -23.71
C GLU A 150 -13.04 1.75 -22.86
N ARG A 151 -14.24 1.42 -22.35
CA ARG A 151 -15.00 2.27 -21.42
C ARG A 151 -14.27 2.54 -20.11
N ALA A 152 -13.23 1.77 -19.77
CA ALA A 152 -12.38 1.99 -18.61
C ALA A 152 -11.77 3.40 -18.58
N PHE A 153 -11.57 4.00 -19.77
CA PHE A 153 -10.96 5.31 -19.95
C PHE A 153 -11.98 6.44 -20.16
N ASN A 154 -13.28 6.15 -19.96
CA ASN A 154 -14.31 7.18 -19.93
C ASN A 154 -14.27 7.95 -18.61
N LYS A 155 -13.46 9.01 -18.57
CA LYS A 155 -13.24 9.83 -17.39
C LYS A 155 -14.52 10.42 -16.78
N GLN A 156 -15.45 10.85 -17.61
CA GLN A 156 -16.71 11.41 -17.14
C GLN A 156 -17.52 10.35 -16.37
N LYS A 157 -17.68 9.16 -16.93
CA LYS A 157 -18.43 8.06 -16.29
C LYS A 157 -17.69 7.53 -15.06
N LEU A 158 -16.37 7.47 -15.08
CA LEU A 158 -15.55 7.11 -13.93
C LEU A 158 -15.83 8.03 -12.75
N LEU A 159 -15.76 9.36 -12.95
CA LEU A 159 -16.00 10.34 -11.89
C LEU A 159 -17.47 10.40 -11.44
N GLU A 160 -18.42 10.11 -12.34
CA GLU A 160 -19.85 10.08 -12.05
C GLU A 160 -20.24 8.84 -11.21
N LEU A 161 -19.73 7.66 -11.56
CA LEU A 161 -20.22 6.37 -11.07
C LEU A 161 -19.32 5.73 -10.01
N CYS A 162 -18.00 5.93 -10.11
CA CYS A 162 -17.04 5.23 -9.27
C CYS A 162 -15.81 6.09 -8.90
N PRO A 163 -15.99 7.27 -8.28
CA PRO A 163 -14.89 8.18 -8.02
C PRO A 163 -13.90 7.72 -6.92
N LEU A 164 -14.27 6.73 -6.09
CA LEU A 164 -13.52 6.39 -4.87
C LEU A 164 -12.92 4.98 -4.88
N ALA A 165 -13.35 4.09 -5.78
CA ALA A 165 -13.02 2.66 -5.74
C ALA A 165 -12.49 2.18 -7.10
N ASP A 166 -11.22 2.44 -7.35
CA ASP A 166 -10.55 2.06 -8.59
C ASP A 166 -10.55 0.54 -8.82
N ASP A 167 -10.49 -0.26 -7.78
CA ASP A 167 -10.59 -1.71 -7.86
C ASP A 167 -11.97 -2.17 -8.37
N ILE A 168 -13.06 -1.54 -7.94
CA ILE A 168 -14.41 -1.81 -8.48
C ILE A 168 -14.47 -1.50 -9.97
N TRP A 169 -13.98 -0.33 -10.36
CA TRP A 169 -14.00 0.10 -11.75
C TRP A 169 -13.22 -0.85 -12.66
N VAL A 170 -11.95 -1.13 -12.35
CA VAL A 170 -11.11 -1.94 -13.24
C VAL A 170 -11.57 -3.40 -13.32
N ASN A 171 -12.06 -4.00 -12.22
CA ASN A 171 -12.56 -5.36 -12.26
C ASN A 171 -13.85 -5.48 -13.09
N LEU A 172 -14.78 -4.52 -12.99
CA LEU A 172 -15.99 -4.53 -13.82
C LEU A 172 -15.66 -4.27 -15.30
N MET A 173 -14.67 -3.42 -15.61
CA MET A 173 -14.21 -3.24 -16.99
C MET A 173 -13.49 -4.47 -17.55
N ALA A 174 -12.75 -5.19 -16.74
CA ALA A 174 -12.15 -6.46 -17.14
C ALA A 174 -13.22 -7.53 -17.39
N LEU A 175 -14.20 -7.67 -16.50
CA LEU A 175 -15.33 -8.58 -16.69
C LEU A 175 -16.16 -8.23 -17.93
N ALA A 176 -16.38 -6.94 -18.20
CA ALA A 176 -17.06 -6.48 -19.43
C ALA A 176 -16.30 -6.85 -20.70
N ASN A 177 -14.97 -6.99 -20.62
CA ASN A 177 -14.12 -7.51 -21.69
C ASN A 177 -13.97 -9.04 -21.65
N GLY A 178 -14.76 -9.75 -20.84
CA GLY A 178 -14.71 -11.21 -20.71
C GLY A 178 -13.55 -11.77 -19.91
N VAL A 179 -12.76 -10.92 -19.26
CA VAL A 179 -11.49 -11.25 -18.58
C VAL A 179 -11.73 -11.72 -17.15
N GLY A 180 -11.03 -12.79 -16.76
CA GLY A 180 -10.97 -13.27 -15.38
C GLY A 180 -9.75 -12.73 -14.61
N THR A 181 -9.71 -13.07 -13.32
CA THR A 181 -8.63 -12.72 -12.40
C THR A 181 -7.99 -13.98 -11.83
N VAL A 182 -6.70 -13.94 -11.57
CA VAL A 182 -5.97 -15.00 -10.87
C VAL A 182 -5.28 -14.44 -9.63
N CYS A 183 -5.27 -15.21 -8.53
CA CYS A 183 -4.48 -14.91 -7.35
C CYS A 183 -3.03 -15.34 -7.60
N ALA A 184 -2.09 -14.39 -7.63
CA ALA A 184 -0.68 -14.64 -7.96
C ALA A 184 0.13 -15.29 -6.83
N VAL A 185 -0.34 -15.21 -5.60
CA VAL A 185 0.36 -15.73 -4.41
C VAL A 185 -0.62 -16.23 -3.36
N ARG A 186 -0.12 -17.11 -2.47
CA ARG A 186 -0.83 -17.59 -1.31
C ARG A 186 -0.33 -16.89 -0.05
N ASN A 187 -1.19 -16.80 0.97
CA ASN A 187 -0.82 -16.27 2.29
C ASN A 187 -0.13 -14.91 2.22
N PHE A 188 -0.70 -14.00 1.42
CA PHE A 188 -0.18 -12.64 1.27
C PHE A 188 -0.70 -11.74 2.39
N TYR A 189 0.23 -11.16 3.15
CA TYR A 189 -0.08 -10.19 4.20
C TYR A 189 0.35 -8.80 3.76
N LEU A 190 -0.56 -7.83 3.91
CA LEU A 190 -0.27 -6.43 3.69
C LEU A 190 0.34 -5.80 4.95
N HIS A 191 1.42 -5.07 4.76
CA HIS A 191 2.03 -4.25 5.80
C HIS A 191 1.79 -2.77 5.48
N TYR A 192 1.02 -2.09 6.33
CA TYR A 192 0.70 -0.68 6.18
C TYR A 192 1.79 0.19 6.80
N CYS A 193 2.17 1.29 6.12
CA CYS A 193 3.18 2.25 6.59
C CYS A 193 2.60 3.26 7.58
N ALA A 194 1.28 3.51 7.55
CA ALA A 194 0.60 4.52 8.34
C ALA A 194 -0.69 3.98 8.98
N PRO A 195 -1.20 4.63 10.05
CA PRO A 195 -2.52 4.35 10.60
C PRO A 195 -3.62 4.56 9.55
N GLN A 196 -4.62 3.69 9.57
CA GLN A 196 -5.70 3.67 8.56
C GLN A 196 -6.87 4.61 8.88
N GLU A 197 -6.82 5.39 9.95
CA GLU A 197 -7.94 6.15 10.50
C GLU A 197 -8.51 7.21 9.54
N ASP A 198 -7.67 7.77 8.64
CA ASP A 198 -8.08 8.77 7.62
C ASP A 198 -8.03 8.23 6.18
N SER A 199 -7.99 6.90 6.01
CA SER A 199 -7.84 6.29 4.68
C SER A 199 -9.14 6.29 3.88
N LEU A 200 -9.03 6.30 2.54
CA LEU A 200 -10.17 6.06 1.63
C LEU A 200 -10.88 4.73 1.92
N PHE A 201 -10.16 3.75 2.46
CA PHE A 201 -10.72 2.49 2.93
C PHE A 201 -11.81 2.71 4.00
N TRP A 202 -11.56 3.58 4.99
CA TRP A 202 -12.51 3.87 6.04
C TRP A 202 -13.82 4.50 5.49
N VAL A 203 -13.70 5.45 4.56
CA VAL A 203 -14.86 6.07 3.90
C VAL A 203 -15.63 5.06 3.06
N ASN A 204 -14.93 4.24 2.27
CA ASN A 204 -15.54 3.28 1.35
C ASN A 204 -16.27 2.16 2.07
N VAL A 205 -15.70 1.64 3.18
CA VAL A 205 -16.28 0.51 3.91
C VAL A 205 -17.39 0.95 4.86
N ASN A 206 -17.16 1.98 5.68
CA ASN A 206 -18.13 2.38 6.71
C ASN A 206 -19.33 3.16 6.17
N GLN A 207 -19.22 3.79 5.01
CA GLN A 207 -20.31 4.53 4.37
C GLN A 207 -21.00 3.75 3.24
N HIS A 208 -20.76 2.44 3.11
CA HIS A 208 -21.31 1.60 2.03
C HIS A 208 -21.05 2.12 0.61
N LYS A 209 -20.01 2.96 0.41
CA LYS A 209 -19.69 3.55 -0.88
C LYS A 209 -19.25 2.54 -1.93
N ASN A 210 -18.63 1.44 -1.50
CA ASN A 210 -18.29 0.36 -2.41
C ASN A 210 -19.52 -0.28 -3.05
N GLU A 211 -20.60 -0.50 -2.27
CA GLU A 211 -21.85 -1.08 -2.79
C GLU A 211 -22.51 -0.14 -3.81
N GLU A 212 -22.64 1.13 -3.45
CA GLU A 212 -23.25 2.14 -4.33
C GLU A 212 -22.50 2.24 -5.66
N GLN A 213 -21.16 2.31 -5.61
CA GLN A 213 -20.32 2.42 -6.80
C GLN A 213 -20.38 1.14 -7.66
N TYR A 214 -20.30 -0.04 -7.03
CA TYR A 214 -20.40 -1.32 -7.72
C TYR A 214 -21.71 -1.43 -8.50
N GLU A 215 -22.85 -1.17 -7.86
CA GLU A 215 -24.16 -1.23 -8.48
C GLU A 215 -24.35 -0.17 -9.58
N ALA A 216 -23.84 1.05 -9.39
CA ALA A 216 -23.90 2.10 -10.40
C ALA A 216 -23.12 1.75 -11.67
N VAL A 217 -21.90 1.24 -11.54
CA VAL A 217 -21.08 0.83 -12.69
C VAL A 217 -21.68 -0.39 -13.36
N ARG A 218 -22.08 -1.40 -12.61
CA ARG A 218 -22.74 -2.59 -13.13
C ARG A 218 -23.98 -2.23 -13.94
N ALA A 219 -24.89 -1.45 -13.38
CA ALA A 219 -26.12 -1.04 -14.04
C ALA A 219 -25.87 -0.20 -15.31
N TRP A 220 -24.80 0.60 -15.33
CA TRP A 220 -24.40 1.33 -16.51
C TRP A 220 -23.93 0.39 -17.63
N LEU A 221 -23.04 -0.54 -17.30
CA LEU A 221 -22.50 -1.50 -18.28
C LEU A 221 -23.55 -2.48 -18.79
N GLU A 222 -24.47 -2.94 -17.93
CA GLU A 222 -25.56 -3.87 -18.32
C GLU A 222 -26.56 -3.28 -19.31
N ARG A 223 -26.58 -1.96 -19.53
CA ARG A 223 -27.41 -1.35 -20.59
C ARG A 223 -26.98 -1.82 -21.99
N ASP A 224 -25.69 -2.02 -22.18
CA ASP A 224 -25.11 -2.42 -23.45
C ASP A 224 -24.87 -3.94 -23.51
N LEU A 225 -24.47 -4.56 -22.40
CA LEU A 225 -24.12 -5.96 -22.30
C LEU A 225 -25.31 -6.90 -22.06
N GLY A 226 -26.44 -6.35 -21.64
CA GLY A 226 -27.66 -7.09 -21.24
C GLY A 226 -27.80 -7.26 -19.72
N THR A 227 -29.04 -7.25 -19.28
CA THR A 227 -29.39 -7.41 -17.86
C THR A 227 -28.94 -8.78 -17.35
N GLY A 228 -28.25 -8.82 -16.20
CA GLY A 228 -27.75 -10.04 -15.59
C GLY A 228 -26.38 -10.51 -16.13
N TYR A 229 -25.79 -9.82 -17.11
CA TYR A 229 -24.50 -10.17 -17.71
C TYR A 229 -23.44 -10.49 -16.66
N PHE A 230 -23.27 -9.64 -15.65
CA PHE A 230 -22.24 -9.84 -14.65
C PHE A 230 -22.52 -11.04 -13.73
N TYR A 231 -23.79 -11.32 -13.42
CA TYR A 231 -24.13 -12.53 -12.68
C TYR A 231 -23.76 -13.78 -13.49
N ASP A 232 -24.16 -13.82 -14.75
CA ASP A 232 -23.89 -14.96 -15.64
C ASP A 232 -22.37 -15.15 -15.82
N ALA A 233 -21.65 -14.07 -16.12
CA ALA A 233 -20.19 -14.09 -16.27
C ALA A 233 -19.44 -14.60 -15.00
N VAL A 234 -19.88 -14.15 -13.81
CA VAL A 234 -19.24 -14.54 -12.53
C VAL A 234 -19.68 -15.95 -12.11
N SER A 235 -20.87 -16.40 -12.52
CA SER A 235 -21.39 -17.73 -12.18
C SER A 235 -20.92 -18.83 -13.14
N GLU A 236 -20.35 -18.47 -14.29
CA GLU A 236 -19.73 -19.44 -15.20
C GLU A 236 -18.69 -20.27 -14.44
N GLN A 237 -18.88 -21.60 -14.44
CA GLN A 237 -17.81 -22.51 -14.03
C GLN A 237 -16.67 -22.36 -15.03
N ASN A 238 -15.46 -22.22 -14.52
CA ASN A 238 -14.28 -22.29 -15.38
C ASN A 238 -14.20 -23.69 -15.96
N ASP A 239 -14.45 -23.84 -17.27
CA ASP A 239 -14.29 -25.11 -17.98
C ASP A 239 -12.87 -25.68 -17.92
N ALA A 240 -11.90 -24.84 -17.48
CA ALA A 240 -10.53 -25.26 -17.17
C ALA A 240 -10.43 -26.19 -15.96
N PHE A 241 -11.49 -26.31 -15.16
CA PHE A 241 -11.55 -27.17 -13.99
C PHE A 241 -12.87 -27.96 -13.96
N ASP A 242 -12.93 -29.03 -14.73
CA ASP A 242 -14.07 -29.96 -14.65
C ASP A 242 -13.92 -30.83 -13.38
N LEU A 243 -14.71 -30.50 -12.35
CA LEU A 243 -14.83 -31.30 -11.12
C LEU A 243 -15.36 -32.73 -11.39
N ASN A 244 -15.86 -33.02 -12.60
CA ASN A 244 -16.31 -34.33 -13.00
C ASN A 244 -15.23 -35.12 -13.74
N ASP A 245 -14.09 -34.53 -14.10
CA ASP A 245 -12.92 -35.24 -14.62
C ASP A 245 -12.08 -35.82 -13.49
N PRO A 246 -12.06 -37.16 -13.29
CA PRO A 246 -11.30 -37.81 -12.24
C PRO A 246 -9.78 -37.54 -12.34
N LEU A 247 -9.22 -37.37 -13.53
CA LEU A 247 -7.79 -37.08 -13.72
C LEU A 247 -7.47 -35.67 -13.34
N ALA A 248 -8.28 -34.69 -13.74
CA ALA A 248 -8.13 -33.30 -13.31
C ALA A 248 -8.25 -33.16 -11.79
N LEU A 249 -9.15 -33.93 -11.15
CA LEU A 249 -9.27 -33.97 -9.70
C LEU A 249 -8.03 -34.57 -9.01
N ILE A 250 -7.44 -35.64 -9.58
CA ILE A 250 -6.22 -36.27 -9.04
C ILE A 250 -5.04 -35.29 -9.17
N ASP A 251 -4.85 -34.71 -10.32
CA ASP A 251 -3.78 -33.72 -10.55
C ASP A 251 -3.93 -32.51 -9.65
N TYR A 252 -5.15 -32.03 -9.44
CA TYR A 252 -5.43 -30.94 -8.53
C TYR A 252 -5.21 -31.33 -7.06
N ALA A 253 -5.61 -32.54 -6.64
CA ALA A 253 -5.37 -33.02 -5.30
C ALA A 253 -3.87 -33.18 -5.01
N GLU A 254 -3.08 -33.68 -5.97
CA GLU A 254 -1.63 -33.79 -5.86
C GLU A 254 -0.97 -32.40 -5.86
N PHE A 255 -1.42 -31.48 -6.70
CA PHE A 255 -1.00 -30.09 -6.67
C PHE A 255 -1.28 -29.43 -5.30
N LEU A 256 -2.49 -29.63 -4.74
CA LEU A 256 -2.84 -29.13 -3.41
C LEU A 256 -1.95 -29.74 -2.32
N ARG A 257 -1.68 -31.06 -2.41
CA ARG A 257 -0.81 -31.78 -1.47
C ARG A 257 0.61 -31.23 -1.48
N LEU A 258 1.22 -31.08 -2.65
CA LEU A 258 2.58 -30.55 -2.80
C LEU A 258 2.65 -29.09 -2.37
N SER A 259 1.64 -28.32 -2.69
CA SER A 259 1.51 -26.92 -2.34
C SER A 259 1.36 -26.74 -0.82
N LYS A 260 0.54 -27.56 -0.15
CA LYS A 260 0.39 -27.56 1.31
C LYS A 260 1.72 -27.87 1.99
N MET A 261 2.44 -28.92 1.53
CA MET A 261 3.76 -29.28 2.08
C MET A 261 4.77 -28.14 1.92
N SER A 262 4.78 -27.44 0.79
CA SER A 262 5.63 -26.28 0.56
C SER A 262 5.23 -25.10 1.45
N SER A 263 3.92 -24.87 1.62
CA SER A 263 3.40 -23.79 2.47
C SER A 263 3.68 -24.03 3.95
N ASP A 264 3.49 -25.26 4.43
CA ASP A 264 3.77 -25.62 5.84
C ASP A 264 5.27 -25.45 6.15
N LYS A 265 6.15 -25.82 5.23
CA LYS A 265 7.59 -25.64 5.39
C LYS A 265 7.99 -24.16 5.39
N LYS A 266 7.39 -23.33 4.52
CA LYS A 266 7.59 -21.87 4.49
C LYS A 266 6.99 -21.20 5.72
N LEU A 267 5.81 -21.63 6.16
CA LEU A 267 5.14 -21.12 7.34
C LEU A 267 5.95 -21.38 8.61
N ASN A 268 6.46 -22.60 8.79
CA ASN A 268 7.31 -22.95 9.93
C ASN A 268 8.61 -22.11 9.92
N ARG A 269 9.20 -21.88 8.75
CA ARG A 269 10.37 -21.00 8.60
C ARG A 269 10.04 -19.55 8.94
N ALA A 270 8.92 -19.04 8.46
CA ALA A 270 8.45 -17.69 8.77
C ALA A 270 8.14 -17.49 10.27
N TYR A 271 7.57 -18.50 10.93
CA TYR A 271 7.37 -18.47 12.39
C TYR A 271 8.69 -18.45 13.16
N ALA A 272 9.70 -19.22 12.73
CA ALA A 272 11.03 -19.20 13.32
C ALA A 272 11.71 -17.84 13.16
N GLU A 273 11.67 -17.27 11.94
CA GLU A 273 12.20 -15.93 11.65
C GLU A 273 11.46 -14.83 12.44
N LYS A 274 10.13 -14.94 12.55
CA LYS A 274 9.32 -14.01 13.37
C LYS A 274 9.71 -14.09 14.84
N SER A 275 9.92 -15.29 15.38
CA SER A 275 10.34 -15.50 16.76
C SER A 275 11.71 -14.86 17.03
N GLU A 276 12.67 -15.07 16.12
CA GLU A 276 14.00 -14.45 16.21
C GLU A 276 13.93 -12.91 16.14
N LEU A 277 13.11 -12.39 15.23
CA LEU A 277 12.92 -10.94 15.07
C LEU A 277 12.29 -10.31 16.33
N ASN A 278 11.29 -10.98 16.92
CA ASN A 278 10.68 -10.54 18.16
C ASN A 278 11.67 -10.52 19.33
N ALA A 279 12.57 -11.53 19.43
CA ALA A 279 13.61 -11.56 20.43
C ALA A 279 14.61 -10.40 20.26
N LYS A 280 15.02 -10.11 19.01
CA LYS A 280 15.86 -8.94 18.69
C LYS A 280 15.18 -7.61 19.02
N LEU A 281 13.89 -7.50 18.71
CA LEU A 281 13.10 -6.32 19.01
C LEU A 281 12.99 -6.10 20.52
N GLN A 282 12.70 -7.14 21.28
CA GLN A 282 12.65 -7.08 22.76
C GLN A 282 13.97 -6.59 23.35
N LYS A 283 15.09 -7.14 22.90
CA LYS A 283 16.43 -6.70 23.32
C LYS A 283 16.67 -5.23 23.00
N THR A 284 16.26 -4.77 21.83
CA THR A 284 16.39 -3.36 21.42
C THR A 284 15.55 -2.43 22.32
N TYR A 285 14.35 -2.84 22.72
CA TYR A 285 13.53 -2.09 23.67
C TYR A 285 14.16 -2.00 25.04
N GLU A 286 14.76 -3.08 25.55
CA GLU A 286 15.49 -3.09 26.82
C GLU A 286 16.69 -2.15 26.80
N GLU A 287 17.52 -2.20 25.73
CA GLU A 287 18.64 -1.30 25.53
C GLU A 287 18.19 0.18 25.45
N LYS A 288 17.09 0.44 24.75
CA LYS A 288 16.50 1.80 24.66
C LYS A 288 16.02 2.30 26.01
N ALA A 289 15.39 1.44 26.79
CA ALA A 289 14.93 1.78 28.15
C ALA A 289 16.11 2.08 29.08
N GLN A 290 17.20 1.30 28.97
CA GLN A 290 18.42 1.52 29.76
C GLN A 290 19.10 2.83 29.38
N ARG A 291 19.26 3.14 28.09
CA ARG A 291 19.76 4.45 27.60
C ARG A 291 18.88 5.61 28.07
N GLY A 292 17.56 5.43 28.09
CA GLY A 292 16.62 6.42 28.62
C GLY A 292 16.89 6.76 30.11
N LYS A 293 17.16 5.75 30.94
CA LYS A 293 17.52 5.94 32.35
C LYS A 293 18.85 6.70 32.50
N GLU A 294 19.85 6.35 31.67
CA GLU A 294 21.16 7.01 31.70
C GLU A 294 21.07 8.48 31.25
N ILE A 295 20.31 8.77 30.19
CA ILE A 295 20.02 10.15 29.73
C ILE A 295 19.37 10.97 30.85
N ASN A 296 18.40 10.40 31.56
CA ASN A 296 17.75 11.10 32.68
C ASN A 296 18.69 11.36 33.83
N LYS A 297 19.59 10.42 34.14
CA LYS A 297 20.67 10.62 35.14
C LYS A 297 21.61 11.77 34.75
N LEU A 298 22.12 11.76 33.50
CA LEU A 298 22.98 12.81 32.97
C LEU A 298 22.30 14.18 32.93
N LYS A 299 21.01 14.26 32.64
CA LYS A 299 20.23 15.50 32.71
C LYS A 299 20.15 16.02 34.13
N ALA A 300 19.97 15.16 35.14
CA ALA A 300 19.94 15.55 36.53
C ALA A 300 21.32 16.05 37.01
N GLU A 301 22.41 15.38 36.63
CA GLU A 301 23.78 15.80 36.92
C GLU A 301 24.12 17.15 36.28
N ASN A 302 23.76 17.37 35.01
CA ASN A 302 23.93 18.66 34.32
C ASN A 302 23.16 19.79 34.99
N LEU A 303 21.92 19.52 35.43
CA LEU A 303 21.13 20.51 36.15
C LEU A 303 21.77 20.87 37.49
N ALA A 304 22.32 19.89 38.22
CA ALA A 304 23.03 20.11 39.46
C ALA A 304 24.33 20.94 39.27
N LEU A 305 25.07 20.63 38.18
CA LEU A 305 26.27 21.35 37.77
C LEU A 305 25.96 22.80 37.41
N SER A 306 24.93 23.03 36.61
CA SER A 306 24.45 24.36 36.23
C SER A 306 24.09 25.24 37.47
N LYS A 307 23.41 24.63 38.47
CA LYS A 307 23.12 25.33 39.74
C LYS A 307 24.40 25.71 40.50
N LYS A 308 25.40 24.80 40.55
CA LYS A 308 26.70 25.10 41.19
C LYS A 308 27.44 26.23 40.46
N THR A 309 27.47 26.19 39.14
CA THR A 309 28.08 27.23 38.29
C THR A 309 27.43 28.60 38.55
N ALA A 310 26.09 28.66 38.56
CA ALA A 310 25.37 29.90 38.87
C ALA A 310 25.67 30.44 40.29
N GLN A 311 25.80 29.53 41.26
CA GLN A 311 26.21 29.93 42.61
C GLN A 311 27.64 30.49 42.64
N PHE A 312 28.57 29.85 41.91
CA PHE A 312 29.94 30.30 41.80
C PHE A 312 30.04 31.68 41.13
N GLU A 313 29.35 31.90 40.04
CA GLU A 313 29.26 33.21 39.37
C GLU A 313 28.72 34.30 40.28
N ARG A 314 27.66 33.99 41.07
CA ARG A 314 27.15 34.96 42.07
C ARG A 314 28.18 35.32 43.13
N LYS A 315 28.99 34.34 43.61
CA LYS A 315 30.08 34.59 44.54
C LYS A 315 31.18 35.44 43.91
N MET A 316 31.56 35.13 42.67
CA MET A 316 32.57 35.90 41.93
C MET A 316 32.16 37.37 41.74
N ARG A 317 30.93 37.62 41.31
CA ARG A 317 30.38 39.00 41.16
C ARG A 317 30.39 39.77 42.50
N LYS A 318 30.14 39.09 43.63
CA LYS A 318 30.27 39.75 44.97
C LYS A 318 31.70 40.09 45.29
N ILE A 319 32.67 39.22 45.01
CA ILE A 319 34.10 39.47 45.23
C ILE A 319 34.56 40.61 44.31
N GLU A 320 34.22 40.62 43.04
CA GLU A 320 34.54 41.71 42.13
C GLU A 320 34.00 43.07 42.63
N LYS A 321 32.73 43.15 43.00
CA LYS A 321 32.12 44.37 43.53
C LYS A 321 32.87 44.85 44.78
N THR A 322 33.25 43.94 45.65
CA THR A 322 33.96 44.27 46.87
C THR A 322 35.39 44.74 46.57
N PHE A 323 36.07 44.06 45.65
CA PHE A 323 37.42 44.41 45.22
C PHE A 323 37.45 45.80 44.57
N PHE A 324 36.60 46.03 43.55
CA PHE A 324 36.50 47.33 42.86
C PHE A 324 36.13 48.47 43.82
N SER A 325 35.24 48.22 44.77
CA SER A 325 34.88 49.24 45.79
C SER A 325 36.01 49.53 46.75
N ARG A 326 36.89 48.56 47.04
CA ARG A 326 38.10 48.77 47.87
C ARG A 326 39.20 49.55 47.12
N VAL A 327 39.42 49.15 45.86
CA VAL A 327 40.37 49.82 44.93
C VAL A 327 39.95 51.29 44.75
N TYR A 328 38.65 51.50 44.41
CA TYR A 328 38.13 52.87 44.25
C TYR A 328 38.33 53.73 45.52
N ARG A 329 38.04 53.20 46.70
CA ARG A 329 38.27 53.91 47.96
C ARG A 329 39.74 54.18 48.24
N PHE A 330 40.64 53.29 47.91
CA PHE A 330 42.08 53.47 48.02
C PHE A 330 42.56 54.56 47.05
N LEU A 331 42.23 54.51 45.80
CA LEU A 331 42.58 55.50 44.79
C LEU A 331 42.05 56.90 45.18
N LYS A 332 40.80 56.98 45.62
CA LYS A 332 40.23 58.25 46.10
C LYS A 332 41.02 58.83 47.28
N ARG A 333 41.55 58.01 48.18
CA ARG A 333 42.42 58.49 49.31
C ARG A 333 43.80 58.97 48.85
N VAL A 334 44.35 58.37 47.81
CA VAL A 334 45.67 58.71 47.23
C VAL A 334 45.60 59.99 46.38
N PHE A 335 44.55 60.25 45.66
CA PHE A 335 44.43 61.36 44.71
C PHE A 335 43.62 62.58 45.26
N THR A 336 43.11 62.50 46.49
CA THR A 336 42.41 63.61 47.13
C THR A 336 43.21 64.22 48.36
N ARG A 337 44.53 64.00 48.38
CA ARG A 337 45.46 64.75 49.22
C ARG A 337 46.24 65.76 48.40
#